data_182d9969ad4af5396eb7257ecaf78a55
#
_entry.id   182d9969ad4af5396eb7257ecaf78a55
#
_cell.length_a   1.000
_cell.length_b   1.000
_cell.length_c   1.000
_cell.angle_alpha   90.00
_cell.angle_beta   90.00
_cell.angle_gamma   90.00
#
_symmetry.space_group_name_H-M   'P 1'
#
loop_
_entity.id
_entity.type
_entity.pdbx_description
1 polymer ?
#
loop_
_entity_poly.entity_id
_entity_poly.type
_entity_poly.pdbx_seq_one_letter_code
_entity_poly.pdbx_strand_id
1 'polypeptide(L)'
;MIKVVSKHFVKEDKVEEFIENAKRMVEATVKEEGCISYGLFQDENDPKILTFIEEWEDKEALEKHKTTEHFKSVVPFLKTLDERPGDLNTYKKLI
;
A
#
# COMPACT_ATOMS: atom_id res chain seq x y z
N MET A 1 17.56 3.91 1.20
CA MET A 1 16.34 3.21 0.80
C MET A 1 15.36 3.17 1.98
N ILE A 2 14.11 3.41 1.71
CA ILE A 2 13.04 3.43 2.69
C ILE A 2 12.05 2.31 2.37
N LYS A 3 11.64 1.55 3.37
CA LYS A 3 10.62 0.52 3.22
C LYS A 3 9.36 0.96 3.97
N VAL A 4 8.21 0.81 3.32
CA VAL A 4 6.91 1.08 3.93
C VAL A 4 6.12 -0.21 4.00
N VAL A 5 5.53 -0.46 5.17
CA VAL A 5 4.63 -1.60 5.37
C VAL A 5 3.30 -1.05 5.85
N SER A 6 2.29 -1.16 4.99
CA SER A 6 0.95 -0.64 5.26
C SER A 6 -0.03 -1.79 5.34
N LYS A 7 -0.38 -2.19 6.56
CA LYS A 7 -1.26 -3.33 6.82
C LYS A 7 -2.70 -2.86 6.94
N HIS A 8 -3.61 -3.55 6.23
CA HIS A 8 -5.04 -3.31 6.28
C HIS A 8 -5.77 -4.53 6.84
N PHE A 9 -6.73 -4.28 7.72
CA PHE A 9 -7.63 -5.31 8.25
C PHE A 9 -8.97 -5.14 7.54
N VAL A 10 -9.14 -5.85 6.43
CA VAL A 10 -10.25 -5.64 5.51
C VAL A 10 -11.49 -6.41 5.95
N LYS A 11 -12.68 -5.85 5.71
CA LYS A 11 -13.93 -6.54 5.97
C LYS A 11 -13.98 -7.83 5.16
N GLU A 12 -14.51 -8.90 5.77
CA GLU A 12 -14.52 -10.22 5.15
C GLU A 12 -15.13 -10.23 3.75
N ASP A 13 -16.23 -9.51 3.56
CA ASP A 13 -16.94 -9.45 2.27
C ASP A 13 -16.38 -8.41 1.31
N LYS A 14 -15.28 -7.74 1.66
CA LYS A 14 -14.67 -6.67 0.85
C LYS A 14 -13.26 -7.00 0.37
N VAL A 15 -12.76 -8.19 0.65
CA VAL A 15 -11.39 -8.57 0.28
C VAL A 15 -11.16 -8.51 -1.22
N GLU A 16 -12.07 -9.07 -2.02
CA GLU A 16 -11.93 -9.06 -3.48
C GLU A 16 -12.01 -7.66 -4.06
N GLU A 17 -12.91 -6.83 -3.53
CA GLU A 17 -13.05 -5.44 -3.97
C GLU A 17 -11.79 -4.65 -3.64
N PHE A 18 -11.20 -4.88 -2.46
CA PHE A 18 -9.93 -4.25 -2.08
C PHE A 18 -8.84 -4.61 -3.08
N ILE A 19 -8.66 -5.91 -3.36
CA ILE A 19 -7.63 -6.39 -4.28
C ILE A 19 -7.81 -5.79 -5.66
N GLU A 20 -9.04 -5.76 -6.16
CA GLU A 20 -9.33 -5.23 -7.49
C GLU A 20 -8.98 -3.75 -7.61
N ASN A 21 -9.32 -2.96 -6.60
CA ASN A 21 -9.00 -1.54 -6.59
C ASN A 21 -7.50 -1.28 -6.35
N ALA A 22 -6.84 -2.15 -5.57
CA ALA A 22 -5.42 -2.05 -5.33
C ALA A 22 -4.57 -2.29 -6.57
N LYS A 23 -5.07 -3.07 -7.53
CA LYS A 23 -4.36 -3.30 -8.81
C LYS A 23 -4.00 -1.99 -9.50
N ARG A 24 -4.95 -1.08 -9.59
CA ARG A 24 -4.73 0.23 -10.21
C ARG A 24 -3.63 1.00 -9.48
N MET A 25 -3.64 0.92 -8.15
CA MET A 25 -2.64 1.58 -7.32
C MET A 25 -1.24 1.01 -7.59
N VAL A 26 -1.12 -0.32 -7.63
CA VAL A 26 0.16 -0.98 -7.89
C VAL A 26 0.67 -0.63 -9.29
N GLU A 27 -0.17 -0.76 -10.31
CA GLU A 27 0.21 -0.49 -11.70
C GLU A 27 0.71 0.94 -11.90
N ALA A 28 0.06 1.91 -11.28
CA ALA A 28 0.46 3.30 -11.39
C ALA A 28 1.72 3.61 -10.57
N THR A 29 1.82 3.03 -9.37
CA THR A 29 2.90 3.34 -8.44
C THR A 29 4.25 2.79 -8.89
N VAL A 30 4.29 1.60 -9.50
CA VAL A 30 5.56 1.03 -9.96
C VAL A 30 6.22 1.85 -11.06
N LYS A 31 5.48 2.75 -11.69
CA LYS A 31 6.00 3.65 -12.73
C LYS A 31 6.53 4.96 -12.17
N GLU A 32 6.34 5.22 -10.88
CA GLU A 32 6.81 6.46 -10.27
C GLU A 32 8.33 6.46 -10.15
N GLU A 33 8.92 7.63 -10.38
CA GLU A 33 10.35 7.82 -10.19
C GLU A 33 10.71 7.59 -8.72
N GLY A 34 11.74 6.79 -8.49
CA GLY A 34 12.20 6.47 -7.14
C GLY A 34 11.47 5.29 -6.50
N CYS A 35 10.48 4.71 -7.16
CA CYS A 35 9.84 3.49 -6.67
C CYS A 35 10.71 2.28 -7.02
N ILE A 36 11.26 1.61 -6.00
CA ILE A 36 12.06 0.41 -6.20
C ILE A 36 11.15 -0.79 -6.34
N SER A 37 10.17 -0.91 -5.46
CA SER A 37 9.17 -1.98 -5.52
C SER A 37 7.90 -1.53 -4.81
N TYR A 38 6.77 -2.07 -5.24
CA TYR A 38 5.48 -1.78 -4.66
C TYR A 38 4.54 -2.94 -4.95
N GLY A 39 3.96 -3.55 -3.93
CA GLY A 39 3.08 -4.68 -4.12
C GLY A 39 2.09 -4.85 -2.99
N LEU A 40 1.01 -5.59 -3.28
CA LEU A 40 0.02 -5.97 -2.29
C LEU A 40 0.20 -7.45 -1.96
N PHE A 41 0.26 -7.76 -0.68
CA PHE A 41 0.48 -9.12 -0.17
C PHE A 41 -0.66 -9.51 0.77
N GLN A 42 -1.04 -10.76 0.74
CA GLN A 42 -2.07 -11.31 1.61
C GLN A 42 -1.42 -12.20 2.66
N ASP A 43 -1.85 -12.05 3.91
CA ASP A 43 -1.37 -12.92 4.98
C ASP A 43 -1.77 -14.37 4.68
N GLU A 44 -0.84 -15.32 4.84
CA GLU A 44 -1.11 -16.73 4.54
C GLU A 44 -2.18 -17.34 5.44
N ASN A 45 -2.29 -16.85 6.68
CA ASN A 45 -3.17 -17.42 7.69
C ASN A 45 -4.49 -16.66 7.85
N ASP A 46 -4.55 -15.41 7.39
CA ASP A 46 -5.77 -14.60 7.48
C ASP A 46 -5.97 -13.82 6.18
N PRO A 47 -6.88 -14.27 5.31
CA PRO A 47 -7.10 -13.61 4.02
C PRO A 47 -7.65 -12.18 4.12
N LYS A 48 -8.09 -11.76 5.29
CA LYS A 48 -8.57 -10.39 5.50
C LYS A 48 -7.44 -9.40 5.78
N ILE A 49 -6.23 -9.88 6.01
CA ILE A 49 -5.07 -9.02 6.22
C ILE A 49 -4.37 -8.83 4.88
N LEU A 50 -4.46 -7.60 4.35
CA LEU A 50 -3.84 -7.23 3.08
C LEU A 50 -2.83 -6.12 3.34
N THR A 51 -1.61 -6.29 2.86
CA THR A 51 -0.51 -5.41 3.23
C THR A 51 0.22 -4.92 1.99
N PHE A 52 0.35 -3.59 1.86
CA PHE A 52 1.26 -3.02 0.88
C PHE A 52 2.66 -3.05 1.45
N ILE A 53 3.60 -3.58 0.68
CA ILE A 53 5.01 -3.58 1.03
C ILE A 53 5.73 -2.82 -0.08
N GLU A 54 6.40 -1.73 0.29
CA GLU A 54 6.95 -0.77 -0.66
C GLU A 54 8.40 -0.47 -0.36
N GLU A 55 9.17 -0.22 -1.41
CA GLU A 55 10.55 0.24 -1.27
C GLU A 55 10.76 1.47 -2.14
N TRP A 56 11.31 2.52 -1.55
CA TRP A 56 11.55 3.80 -2.19
C TRP A 56 13.02 4.18 -2.08
N GLU A 57 13.57 4.82 -3.11
CA GLU A 57 14.97 5.24 -3.12
C GLU A 57 15.30 6.16 -1.96
N ASP A 58 14.40 7.11 -1.68
CA ASP A 58 14.58 8.10 -0.63
C ASP A 58 13.23 8.64 -0.14
N LYS A 59 13.30 9.48 0.88
CA LYS A 59 12.12 10.09 1.50
C LYS A 59 11.41 11.03 0.52
N GLU A 60 12.15 11.70 -0.35
CA GLU A 60 11.56 12.63 -1.33
C GLU A 60 10.65 11.89 -2.30
N ALA A 61 11.08 10.72 -2.79
CA ALA A 61 10.27 9.91 -3.69
C ALA A 61 8.98 9.45 -3.00
N LEU A 62 9.08 9.04 -1.73
CA LEU A 62 7.90 8.65 -0.96
C LEU A 62 6.93 9.82 -0.76
N GLU A 63 7.44 11.01 -0.46
CA GLU A 63 6.58 12.19 -0.29
C GLU A 63 5.90 12.59 -1.59
N LYS A 64 6.61 12.47 -2.72
CA LYS A 64 6.04 12.70 -4.04
C LYS A 64 4.90 11.72 -4.34
N HIS A 65 5.07 10.44 -3.97
CA HIS A 65 4.05 9.41 -4.12
C HIS A 65 2.72 9.83 -3.48
N LYS A 66 2.79 10.41 -2.31
CA LYS A 66 1.59 10.84 -1.57
C LYS A 66 0.83 11.99 -2.24
N THR A 67 1.45 12.69 -3.19
CA THR A 67 0.81 13.78 -3.93
C THR A 67 0.20 13.34 -5.24
N THR A 68 0.38 12.08 -5.63
CA THR A 68 -0.13 11.58 -6.93
C THR A 68 -1.65 11.46 -6.91
N GLU A 69 -2.23 11.54 -8.11
CA GLU A 69 -3.67 11.42 -8.28
C GLU A 69 -4.17 10.04 -7.84
N HIS A 70 -3.44 8.99 -8.21
CA HIS A 70 -3.84 7.62 -7.83
C HIS A 70 -3.77 7.41 -6.32
N PHE A 71 -2.78 7.97 -5.62
CA PHE A 71 -2.73 7.89 -4.16
C PHE A 71 -3.95 8.55 -3.55
N LYS A 72 -4.23 9.79 -3.97
CA LYS A 72 -5.32 10.59 -3.42
C LYS A 72 -6.71 10.00 -3.68
N SER A 73 -6.89 9.30 -4.80
CA SER A 73 -8.19 8.71 -5.13
C SER A 73 -8.36 7.30 -4.57
N VAL A 74 -7.31 6.48 -4.63
CA VAL A 74 -7.42 5.06 -4.23
C VAL A 74 -7.28 4.85 -2.73
N VAL A 75 -6.31 5.48 -2.07
CA VAL A 75 -6.04 5.22 -0.65
C VAL A 75 -7.25 5.52 0.25
N PRO A 76 -7.92 6.68 0.14
CA PRO A 76 -9.10 6.92 0.98
C PRO A 76 -10.22 5.91 0.73
N PHE A 77 -10.40 5.49 -0.53
CA PHE A 77 -11.39 4.49 -0.86
C PHE A 77 -11.08 3.14 -0.21
N LEU A 78 -9.83 2.69 -0.30
CA LEU A 78 -9.42 1.42 0.32
C LEU A 78 -9.67 1.42 1.83
N LYS A 79 -9.45 2.54 2.49
CA LYS A 79 -9.72 2.66 3.93
C LYS A 79 -11.18 2.43 4.28
N THR A 80 -12.11 2.75 3.37
CA THR A 80 -13.54 2.49 3.61
C THR A 80 -13.88 1.01 3.63
N LEU A 81 -12.99 0.16 3.10
CA LEU A 81 -13.18 -1.29 3.06
C LEU A 81 -12.61 -1.97 4.30
N ASP A 82 -11.90 -1.23 5.14
CA ASP A 82 -11.29 -1.77 6.36
C ASP A 82 -12.34 -1.96 7.46
N GLU A 83 -12.19 -3.05 8.21
CA GLU A 83 -13.00 -3.34 9.37
C GLU A 83 -12.60 -2.46 10.56
N ARG A 84 -11.30 -2.16 10.66
CA ARG A 84 -10.70 -1.33 11.70
C ARG A 84 -9.43 -0.68 11.17
N PRO A 85 -8.92 0.36 11.86
CA PRO A 85 -7.68 1.02 11.41
C PRO A 85 -6.53 0.03 11.27
N GLY A 86 -5.75 0.19 10.20
CA GLY A 86 -4.58 -0.62 9.95
C GLY A 86 -3.33 -0.07 10.63
N ASP A 87 -2.20 -0.70 10.33
CA ASP A 87 -0.90 -0.30 10.84
C ASP A 87 -0.03 0.19 9.69
N LEU A 88 0.54 1.38 9.84
CA LEU A 88 1.45 1.94 8.85
C LEU A 88 2.80 2.17 9.52
N ASN A 89 3.84 1.52 9.01
CA ASN A 89 5.19 1.69 9.51
C ASN A 89 6.14 2.00 8.37
N THR A 90 7.06 2.91 8.62
CA THR A 90 8.10 3.29 7.66
C THR A 90 9.44 2.97 8.29
N TYR A 91 10.28 2.27 7.52
CA TYR A 91 11.57 1.79 7.99
C TYR A 91 12.69 2.34 7.13
N LYS A 92 13.84 2.62 7.74
CA LYS A 92 15.07 2.85 6.99
C LYS A 92 15.91 1.58 7.06
N LYS A 93 16.56 1.23 5.95
CA LYS A 93 17.42 0.06 5.91
C LYS A 93 18.70 0.33 6.68
N LEU A 94 19.06 -0.56 7.60
CA LEU A 94 20.29 -0.47 8.39
C LEU A 94 21.38 -1.44 7.92
N ILE A 95 20.95 -2.58 7.37
CA ILE A 95 21.90 -3.62 6.94
C ILE A 95 21.56 -4.08 5.55
#